data_b7a46ba0daf0b5566726f3baaf29adfd
#
_entry.id   b7a46ba0daf0b5566726f3baaf29adfd
#
_cell.length_a   1.000
_cell.length_b   1.000
_cell.length_c   1.000
_cell.angle_alpha   90.00
_cell.angle_beta   90.00
_cell.angle_gamma   90.00
#
_symmetry.space_group_name_H-M   'P 1'
#
loop_
_entity.id
_entity.type
_entity.pdbx_description
1 polymer ?
#
loop_
_entity_poly.entity_id
_entity_poly.type
_entity_poly.pdbx_seq_one_letter_code
_entity_poly.pdbx_strand_id
1 'polypeptide(L)'
;MAGAEINLQLTAAELKNRGHATALLHGPSTGKSESAWNDLFSEKFPLGEGNNSTLTRKALDEFQPDSIYIHKMSDGAVLKTLVNSGVPIARMVHDHDLYCMRSYKYFPLTRTICTRAAGWRCIFPCGATVARNRGGRLPLKWVSYLARKREIAVNRTFARMIVATDYMRQELLRNGFDARRIEIHAPVPRGEDSATAASFSDRNLIIYSGQVIRGKGVDVLLQSLALVRQPFECLIFGDGNHRGYCEMLSRKLGLADRVRFMGYVPPAELQTFYADASLAVVSSLWPEPFGAVGLEAMRHGLPVVAFAAGGINEWLLDGQNGFLVPWMDRGQFAARVDRLLTDKMLGRELGARGRQLLRDKFPFDRYISGLEEMFARISNQPAKCETALAG
;
A
#
# COMPACT_ATOMS: atom_id res chain seq x y z
N MET A 1 -3.23 -11.66 4.14
CA MET A 1 -3.44 -10.88 2.88
C MET A 1 -2.66 -9.58 2.96
N ALA A 2 -2.14 -9.08 1.84
CA ALA A 2 -1.52 -7.75 1.77
C ALA A 2 -2.61 -6.69 1.50
N GLY A 3 -2.32 -5.41 1.77
CA GLY A 3 -3.30 -4.33 1.60
C GLY A 3 -3.92 -4.22 0.19
N ALA A 4 -3.16 -4.54 -0.85
CA ALA A 4 -3.66 -4.56 -2.24
C ALA A 4 -4.73 -5.64 -2.48
N GLU A 5 -4.58 -6.82 -1.86
CA GLU A 5 -5.53 -7.92 -1.97
C GLU A 5 -6.84 -7.61 -1.23
N ILE A 6 -6.74 -7.02 -0.03
CA ILE A 6 -7.91 -6.57 0.73
C ILE A 6 -8.67 -5.49 -0.05
N ASN A 7 -7.96 -4.53 -0.63
CA ASN A 7 -8.59 -3.50 -1.47
C ASN A 7 -9.32 -4.12 -2.66
N LEU A 8 -8.70 -5.06 -3.38
CA LEU A 8 -9.34 -5.73 -4.52
C LEU A 8 -10.61 -6.47 -4.09
N GLN A 9 -10.57 -7.22 -2.99
CA GLN A 9 -11.74 -7.93 -2.48
C GLN A 9 -12.90 -6.98 -2.16
N LEU A 10 -12.64 -5.92 -1.39
CA LEU A 10 -13.66 -4.95 -1.01
C LEU A 10 -14.22 -4.22 -2.23
N THR A 11 -13.36 -3.86 -3.18
CA THR A 11 -13.77 -3.20 -4.43
C THR A 11 -14.64 -4.13 -5.28
N ALA A 12 -14.23 -5.39 -5.48
CA ALA A 12 -14.99 -6.37 -6.26
C ALA A 12 -16.34 -6.68 -5.61
N ALA A 13 -16.37 -6.86 -4.28
CA ALA A 13 -17.60 -7.11 -3.54
C ALA A 13 -18.59 -5.95 -3.70
N GLU A 14 -18.13 -4.71 -3.57
CA GLU A 14 -19.02 -3.56 -3.68
C GLU A 14 -19.50 -3.31 -5.12
N LEU A 15 -18.64 -3.48 -6.13
CA LEU A 15 -19.05 -3.40 -7.54
C LEU A 15 -20.11 -4.46 -7.86
N LYS A 16 -19.93 -5.70 -7.37
CA LYS A 16 -20.94 -6.76 -7.50
C LYS A 16 -22.27 -6.37 -6.82
N ASN A 17 -22.22 -5.83 -5.61
CA ASN A 17 -23.41 -5.36 -4.88
C ASN A 17 -24.15 -4.25 -5.64
N ARG A 18 -23.44 -3.43 -6.40
CA ARG A 18 -24.00 -2.37 -7.26
C ARG A 18 -24.45 -2.88 -8.63
N GLY A 19 -24.42 -4.20 -8.87
CA GLY A 19 -24.97 -4.85 -10.06
C GLY A 19 -23.98 -5.02 -11.21
N HIS A 20 -22.69 -4.78 -11.01
CA HIS A 20 -21.68 -5.03 -12.04
C HIS A 20 -21.35 -6.52 -12.13
N ALA A 21 -21.28 -7.07 -13.34
CA ALA A 21 -20.68 -8.37 -13.58
C ALA A 21 -19.15 -8.25 -13.47
N THR A 22 -18.53 -9.14 -12.68
CA THR A 22 -17.09 -9.12 -12.45
C THR A 22 -16.48 -10.48 -12.70
N ALA A 23 -15.39 -10.54 -13.48
CA ALA A 23 -14.57 -11.74 -13.68
C ALA A 23 -13.13 -11.51 -13.20
N LEU A 24 -12.44 -12.58 -12.87
CA LEU A 24 -11.06 -12.54 -12.37
C LEU A 24 -10.11 -13.32 -13.28
N LEU A 25 -9.17 -12.61 -13.91
CA LEU A 25 -7.98 -13.19 -14.52
C LEU A 25 -6.84 -13.22 -13.49
N HIS A 26 -6.37 -14.40 -13.10
CA HIS A 26 -5.41 -14.52 -11.99
C HIS A 26 -4.27 -15.50 -12.30
N GLY A 27 -3.13 -15.32 -11.64
CA GLY A 27 -2.00 -16.24 -11.67
C GLY A 27 -2.32 -17.58 -10.96
N PRO A 28 -1.32 -18.47 -10.87
CA PRO A 28 -1.49 -19.74 -10.19
C PRO A 28 -1.98 -19.59 -8.75
N SER A 29 -2.81 -20.53 -8.31
CA SER A 29 -3.28 -20.64 -6.94
C SER A 29 -2.13 -20.73 -5.95
N THR A 30 -2.22 -20.02 -4.84
CA THR A 30 -1.24 -20.07 -3.76
C THR A 30 -1.72 -20.89 -2.56
N GLY A 31 -2.96 -21.38 -2.57
CA GLY A 31 -3.62 -22.08 -1.47
C GLY A 31 -3.91 -21.24 -0.23
N LYS A 32 -3.68 -19.92 -0.29
CA LYS A 32 -3.85 -19.02 0.85
C LYS A 32 -5.09 -18.15 0.70
N SER A 33 -6.04 -18.29 1.62
CA SER A 33 -7.25 -17.44 1.73
C SER A 33 -8.10 -17.40 0.44
N GLU A 34 -8.09 -18.46 -0.34
CA GLU A 34 -8.79 -18.51 -1.64
C GLU A 34 -10.31 -18.62 -1.52
N SER A 35 -10.80 -19.21 -0.41
CA SER A 35 -12.24 -19.29 -0.14
C SER A 35 -12.93 -17.92 -0.15
N ALA A 36 -12.24 -16.88 0.34
CA ALA A 36 -12.75 -15.51 0.36
C ALA A 36 -12.96 -14.89 -1.04
N TRP A 37 -12.48 -15.54 -2.09
CA TRP A 37 -12.61 -15.09 -3.48
C TRP A 37 -13.68 -15.85 -4.27
N ASN A 38 -14.25 -16.93 -3.67
CA ASN A 38 -15.12 -17.86 -4.41
C ASN A 38 -16.41 -17.19 -4.88
N ASP A 39 -17.00 -16.33 -4.05
CA ASP A 39 -18.31 -15.74 -4.33
C ASP A 39 -18.22 -14.30 -4.89
N LEU A 40 -17.01 -13.77 -5.05
CA LEU A 40 -16.81 -12.39 -5.49
C LEU A 40 -16.92 -12.20 -7.00
N PHE A 41 -16.59 -13.23 -7.78
CA PHE A 41 -16.52 -13.16 -9.24
C PHE A 41 -17.47 -14.17 -9.86
N SER A 42 -18.20 -13.77 -10.92
CA SER A 42 -19.04 -14.66 -11.69
C SER A 42 -18.23 -15.73 -12.42
N GLU A 43 -17.04 -15.33 -12.89
CA GLU A 43 -16.13 -16.21 -13.63
C GLU A 43 -14.70 -16.00 -13.20
N LYS A 44 -13.89 -17.08 -13.28
CA LYS A 44 -12.46 -17.05 -12.92
C LYS A 44 -11.66 -17.73 -14.03
N PHE A 45 -10.63 -17.04 -14.48
CA PHE A 45 -9.74 -17.47 -15.55
C PHE A 45 -8.30 -17.62 -15.01
N PRO A 46 -7.89 -18.85 -14.67
CA PRO A 46 -6.53 -19.06 -14.18
C PRO A 46 -5.51 -18.96 -15.32
N LEU A 47 -4.44 -18.21 -15.07
CA LEU A 47 -3.22 -18.26 -15.86
C LEU A 47 -2.33 -19.38 -15.30
N GLY A 48 -1.75 -20.20 -16.18
CA GLY A 48 -0.99 -21.38 -15.78
C GLY A 48 0.39 -21.45 -16.41
N GLU A 49 0.97 -22.64 -16.31
CA GLU A 49 2.14 -23.01 -17.09
C GLU A 49 1.68 -23.27 -18.52
N GLY A 50 1.76 -22.27 -19.40
CA GLY A 50 1.32 -22.39 -20.77
C GLY A 50 1.33 -21.06 -21.52
N ASN A 51 0.64 -21.02 -22.65
CA ASN A 51 0.52 -19.78 -23.43
C ASN A 51 -0.51 -18.84 -22.78
N ASN A 52 -0.02 -18.01 -21.84
CA ASN A 52 -0.85 -17.03 -21.15
C ASN A 52 -1.58 -16.06 -22.11
N SER A 53 -1.03 -15.80 -23.30
CA SER A 53 -1.73 -15.02 -24.33
C SER A 53 -3.01 -15.70 -24.82
N THR A 54 -2.98 -17.02 -25.02
CA THR A 54 -4.16 -17.79 -25.43
C THR A 54 -5.21 -17.82 -24.33
N LEU A 55 -4.80 -18.07 -23.08
CA LEU A 55 -5.70 -18.05 -21.92
C LEU A 55 -6.34 -16.68 -21.71
N THR A 56 -5.55 -15.62 -21.84
CA THR A 56 -6.06 -14.23 -21.75
C THR A 56 -7.07 -13.93 -22.86
N ARG A 57 -6.80 -14.37 -24.09
CA ARG A 57 -7.74 -14.17 -25.21
C ARG A 57 -9.04 -14.93 -24.96
N LYS A 58 -8.95 -16.19 -24.51
CA LYS A 58 -10.13 -16.98 -24.14
C LYS A 58 -10.98 -16.26 -23.09
N ALA A 59 -10.36 -15.73 -22.03
CA ALA A 59 -11.07 -14.97 -21.00
C ALA A 59 -11.77 -13.72 -21.56
N LEU A 60 -11.14 -13.00 -22.49
CA LEU A 60 -11.74 -11.84 -23.15
C LEU A 60 -12.92 -12.23 -24.04
N ASP A 61 -12.79 -13.32 -24.80
CA ASP A 61 -13.83 -13.81 -25.73
C ASP A 61 -15.06 -14.34 -24.99
N GLU A 62 -14.85 -15.05 -23.87
CA GLU A 62 -15.93 -15.62 -23.06
C GLU A 62 -16.66 -14.59 -22.22
N PHE A 63 -15.92 -13.71 -21.50
CA PHE A 63 -16.53 -12.74 -20.59
C PHE A 63 -16.97 -11.44 -21.28
N GLN A 64 -16.32 -11.03 -22.38
CA GLN A 64 -16.59 -9.79 -23.14
C GLN A 64 -16.66 -8.53 -22.26
N PRO A 65 -15.59 -8.19 -21.53
CA PRO A 65 -15.62 -7.08 -20.59
C PRO A 65 -15.71 -5.70 -21.28
N ASP A 66 -16.49 -4.79 -20.72
CA ASP A 66 -16.55 -3.37 -21.13
C ASP A 66 -15.27 -2.61 -20.75
N SER A 67 -14.59 -3.06 -19.70
CA SER A 67 -13.34 -2.48 -19.21
C SER A 67 -12.51 -3.48 -18.40
N ILE A 68 -11.20 -3.23 -18.31
CA ILE A 68 -10.25 -4.08 -17.60
C ILE A 68 -9.64 -3.29 -16.45
N TYR A 69 -9.71 -3.83 -15.24
CA TYR A 69 -9.08 -3.25 -14.05
C TYR A 69 -7.88 -4.07 -13.59
N ILE A 70 -6.68 -3.54 -13.76
CA ILE A 70 -5.43 -4.22 -13.39
C ILE A 70 -4.97 -3.77 -12.01
N HIS A 71 -4.75 -4.71 -11.09
CA HIS A 71 -4.12 -4.44 -9.80
C HIS A 71 -2.63 -4.82 -9.78
N LYS A 72 -2.30 -6.09 -10.05
CA LYS A 72 -0.92 -6.56 -10.14
C LYS A 72 -0.78 -7.50 -11.33
N MET A 73 -0.10 -7.05 -12.36
CA MET A 73 0.23 -7.84 -13.55
C MET A 73 1.56 -7.34 -14.12
N SER A 74 2.50 -8.25 -14.30
CA SER A 74 3.82 -7.97 -14.89
C SER A 74 4.17 -8.90 -16.05
N ASP A 75 3.29 -9.88 -16.36
CA ASP A 75 3.47 -10.76 -17.53
C ASP A 75 3.28 -9.94 -18.82
N GLY A 76 4.38 -9.77 -19.57
CA GLY A 76 4.37 -8.97 -20.80
C GLY A 76 3.50 -9.56 -21.91
N ALA A 77 3.31 -10.88 -21.95
CA ALA A 77 2.45 -11.53 -22.94
C ALA A 77 0.97 -11.25 -22.63
N VAL A 78 0.58 -11.35 -21.37
CA VAL A 78 -0.76 -10.97 -20.89
C VAL A 78 -1.03 -9.51 -21.19
N LEU A 79 -0.16 -8.60 -20.75
CA LEU A 79 -0.32 -7.16 -20.96
C LEU A 79 -0.45 -6.79 -22.44
N LYS A 80 0.36 -7.40 -23.30
CA LYS A 80 0.27 -7.19 -24.76
C LYS A 80 -1.06 -7.69 -25.33
N THR A 81 -1.55 -8.84 -24.87
CA THR A 81 -2.85 -9.39 -25.31
C THR A 81 -3.99 -8.48 -24.87
N LEU A 82 -3.98 -8.00 -23.63
CA LEU A 82 -4.98 -7.07 -23.11
C LEU A 82 -4.99 -5.75 -23.88
N VAL A 83 -3.83 -5.15 -24.18
CA VAL A 83 -3.75 -3.92 -24.99
C VAL A 83 -4.28 -4.14 -26.42
N ASN A 84 -3.95 -5.27 -27.02
CA ASN A 84 -4.37 -5.57 -28.40
C ASN A 84 -5.87 -5.93 -28.51
N SER A 85 -6.57 -6.18 -27.41
CA SER A 85 -8.03 -6.44 -27.44
C SER A 85 -8.84 -5.18 -27.76
N GLY A 86 -8.27 -4.00 -27.56
CA GLY A 86 -8.99 -2.73 -27.70
C GLY A 86 -9.91 -2.39 -26.52
N VAL A 87 -10.10 -3.30 -25.56
CA VAL A 87 -10.86 -3.04 -24.35
C VAL A 87 -10.11 -2.02 -23.48
N PRO A 88 -10.77 -0.94 -23.01
CA PRO A 88 -10.10 0.08 -22.21
C PRO A 88 -9.57 -0.47 -20.90
N ILE A 89 -8.33 -0.11 -20.57
CA ILE A 89 -7.62 -0.60 -19.38
C ILE A 89 -7.43 0.53 -18.39
N ALA A 90 -7.82 0.29 -17.13
CA ALA A 90 -7.41 1.06 -15.97
C ALA A 90 -6.49 0.22 -15.08
N ARG A 91 -5.46 0.84 -14.46
CA ARG A 91 -4.56 0.16 -13.53
C ARG A 91 -4.46 0.90 -12.21
N MET A 92 -4.72 0.19 -11.12
CA MET A 92 -4.39 0.65 -9.76
C MET A 92 -2.92 0.41 -9.45
N VAL A 93 -2.20 1.46 -9.10
CA VAL A 93 -0.78 1.41 -8.74
C VAL A 93 -0.66 1.41 -7.22
N HIS A 94 -0.56 0.21 -6.64
CA HIS A 94 -0.53 0.01 -5.18
C HIS A 94 0.82 0.33 -4.54
N ASP A 95 1.90 0.24 -5.30
CA ASP A 95 3.27 0.38 -4.82
C ASP A 95 4.21 0.89 -5.92
N HIS A 96 5.49 0.88 -5.63
CA HIS A 96 6.51 1.36 -6.57
C HIS A 96 7.00 0.31 -7.57
N ASP A 97 6.43 -0.89 -7.61
CA ASP A 97 6.87 -2.00 -8.45
C ASP A 97 6.91 -1.65 -9.93
N LEU A 98 5.95 -0.84 -10.39
CA LEU A 98 5.85 -0.45 -11.79
C LEU A 98 7.10 0.27 -12.32
N TYR A 99 7.71 1.14 -11.52
CA TYR A 99 8.81 2.01 -11.96
C TYR A 99 10.09 1.89 -11.11
N CYS A 100 10.05 1.19 -9.98
CA CYS A 100 11.23 0.94 -9.16
C CYS A 100 11.60 -0.54 -9.18
N MET A 101 12.76 -0.89 -9.74
CA MET A 101 13.24 -2.28 -9.83
C MET A 101 13.44 -2.95 -8.47
N ARG A 102 13.53 -2.16 -7.38
CA ARG A 102 13.60 -2.65 -5.99
C ARG A 102 12.27 -2.59 -5.25
N SER A 103 11.25 -2.00 -5.84
CA SER A 103 9.90 -1.80 -5.26
C SER A 103 9.84 -0.89 -4.02
N TYR A 104 10.94 -0.33 -3.57
CA TYR A 104 11.02 0.38 -2.29
C TYR A 104 11.26 1.89 -2.41
N LYS A 105 11.71 2.38 -3.56
CA LYS A 105 12.03 3.80 -3.78
C LYS A 105 12.97 4.43 -2.72
N TYR A 106 13.86 3.61 -2.13
CA TYR A 106 14.93 4.10 -1.26
C TYR A 106 16.23 3.30 -1.49
N PHE A 107 17.37 3.90 -1.17
CA PHE A 107 18.67 3.25 -1.28
C PHE A 107 18.89 2.29 -0.10
N PRO A 108 19.25 1.01 -0.36
CA PRO A 108 19.32 0.00 0.70
C PRO A 108 20.36 0.28 1.79
N LEU A 109 21.48 0.91 1.46
CA LEU A 109 22.56 1.19 2.40
C LEU A 109 22.28 2.44 3.24
N THR A 110 22.02 3.57 2.58
CA THR A 110 21.83 4.86 3.24
C THR A 110 20.39 5.09 3.74
N ARG A 111 19.43 4.29 3.22
CA ARG A 111 17.98 4.46 3.41
C ARG A 111 17.41 5.78 2.88
N THR A 112 18.20 6.59 2.19
CA THR A 112 17.71 7.83 1.59
C THR A 112 16.65 7.56 0.54
N ILE A 113 15.57 8.34 0.57
CA ILE A 113 14.45 8.22 -0.38
C ILE A 113 14.95 8.56 -1.80
N CYS A 114 14.59 7.70 -2.77
CA CYS A 114 14.92 7.92 -4.17
C CYS A 114 13.84 8.79 -4.84
N THR A 115 14.18 9.99 -5.24
CA THR A 115 13.29 10.94 -5.92
C THR A 115 13.44 10.92 -7.45
N ARG A 116 14.11 9.89 -8.03
CA ARG A 116 14.43 9.82 -9.46
C ARG A 116 13.46 8.93 -10.21
N ALA A 117 13.26 9.24 -11.51
CA ALA A 117 12.61 8.31 -12.44
C ALA A 117 13.44 7.03 -12.65
N ALA A 118 12.80 5.97 -13.14
CA ALA A 118 13.48 4.78 -13.63
C ALA A 118 14.44 5.15 -14.76
N GLY A 119 15.71 4.83 -14.62
CA GLY A 119 16.74 5.22 -15.55
C GLY A 119 18.02 4.40 -15.35
N TRP A 120 19.11 4.75 -16.08
CA TRP A 120 20.40 4.08 -16.00
C TRP A 120 20.99 4.09 -14.57
N ARG A 121 20.62 5.07 -13.75
CA ARG A 121 21.03 5.14 -12.33
C ARG A 121 20.43 4.03 -11.46
N CYS A 122 19.41 3.33 -11.93
CA CYS A 122 18.92 2.10 -11.30
C CYS A 122 19.92 0.95 -11.47
N ILE A 123 20.75 0.97 -12.55
CA ILE A 123 21.82 0.03 -12.78
C ILE A 123 22.99 0.40 -11.87
N PHE A 124 23.49 1.63 -12.00
CA PHE A 124 24.58 2.17 -11.18
C PHE A 124 24.27 3.63 -10.79
N PRO A 125 24.37 4.04 -9.51
CA PRO A 125 24.92 3.30 -8.34
C PRO A 125 23.89 2.47 -7.55
N CYS A 126 22.59 2.43 -7.93
CA CYS A 126 21.57 1.74 -7.14
C CYS A 126 21.78 0.20 -7.09
N GLY A 127 22.39 -0.40 -8.13
CA GLY A 127 22.57 -1.85 -8.22
C GLY A 127 21.26 -2.64 -8.25
N ALA A 128 20.18 -2.03 -8.74
CA ALA A 128 18.83 -2.62 -8.71
C ALA A 128 18.62 -3.75 -9.72
N THR A 129 19.59 -3.97 -10.62
CA THR A 129 19.62 -5.10 -11.56
C THR A 129 19.95 -6.42 -10.90
N VAL A 130 20.43 -6.41 -9.64
CA VAL A 130 20.73 -7.61 -8.87
C VAL A 130 19.77 -7.70 -7.69
N ALA A 131 19.01 -8.77 -7.61
CA ALA A 131 18.09 -9.04 -6.52
C ALA A 131 18.37 -10.41 -5.88
N ARG A 132 18.00 -10.55 -4.60
CA ARG A 132 18.08 -11.84 -3.90
C ARG A 132 17.09 -12.82 -4.52
N ASN A 133 17.59 -13.99 -4.87
CA ASN A 133 16.76 -15.07 -5.38
C ASN A 133 16.25 -15.93 -4.22
N ARG A 134 14.93 -15.92 -3.97
CA ARG A 134 14.32 -16.64 -2.85
C ARG A 134 13.86 -18.06 -3.21
N GLY A 135 13.83 -18.43 -4.49
CA GLY A 135 13.29 -19.71 -4.96
C GLY A 135 14.19 -20.45 -5.95
N GLY A 136 15.40 -19.97 -6.25
CA GLY A 136 16.29 -20.59 -7.22
C GLY A 136 17.61 -21.10 -6.62
N ARG A 137 18.34 -21.93 -7.39
CA ARG A 137 19.64 -22.50 -7.00
C ARG A 137 20.73 -21.45 -6.71
N LEU A 138 20.68 -20.30 -7.39
CA LEU A 138 21.63 -19.21 -7.19
C LEU A 138 21.08 -18.20 -6.16
N PRO A 139 21.94 -17.64 -5.26
CA PRO A 139 21.48 -16.70 -4.23
C PRO A 139 21.03 -15.35 -4.80
N LEU A 140 21.43 -15.03 -6.02
CA LEU A 140 21.12 -13.79 -6.71
C LEU A 140 20.41 -14.07 -8.03
N LYS A 141 19.49 -13.17 -8.44
CA LYS A 141 18.85 -13.17 -9.74
C LYS A 141 19.07 -11.83 -10.44
N TRP A 142 19.17 -11.87 -11.75
CA TRP A 142 19.25 -10.68 -12.58
C TRP A 142 17.84 -10.10 -12.82
N VAL A 143 17.70 -8.80 -12.64
CA VAL A 143 16.47 -8.05 -12.95
C VAL A 143 16.75 -7.17 -14.16
N SER A 144 16.03 -7.40 -15.25
CA SER A 144 16.26 -6.70 -16.50
C SER A 144 15.71 -5.26 -16.46
N TYR A 145 16.58 -4.28 -16.63
CA TYR A 145 16.21 -2.88 -16.78
C TYR A 145 15.37 -2.64 -18.06
N LEU A 146 15.72 -3.33 -19.16
CA LEU A 146 15.00 -3.20 -20.44
C LEU A 146 13.58 -3.76 -20.32
N ALA A 147 13.39 -4.88 -19.61
CA ALA A 147 12.06 -5.42 -19.35
C ALA A 147 11.20 -4.41 -18.55
N ARG A 148 11.79 -3.77 -17.54
CA ARG A 148 11.10 -2.71 -16.78
C ARG A 148 10.73 -1.51 -17.66
N LYS A 149 11.63 -1.07 -18.54
CA LYS A 149 11.36 0.01 -19.49
C LYS A 149 10.19 -0.31 -20.43
N ARG A 150 10.15 -1.57 -20.93
CA ARG A 150 9.04 -2.04 -21.78
C ARG A 150 7.72 -2.08 -21.02
N GLU A 151 7.73 -2.57 -19.78
CA GLU A 151 6.55 -2.58 -18.92
C GLU A 151 6.01 -1.16 -18.69
N ILE A 152 6.87 -0.19 -18.37
CA ILE A 152 6.48 1.22 -18.23
C ILE A 152 5.87 1.73 -19.54
N ALA A 153 6.49 1.45 -20.70
CA ALA A 153 6.01 1.89 -21.99
C ALA A 153 4.59 1.35 -22.29
N VAL A 154 4.36 0.06 -22.05
CA VAL A 154 3.03 -0.56 -22.21
C VAL A 154 2.01 0.07 -21.27
N ASN A 155 2.35 0.28 -20.00
CA ASN A 155 1.41 0.89 -19.05
C ASN A 155 1.06 2.34 -19.35
N ARG A 156 1.93 3.08 -20.04
CA ARG A 156 1.63 4.46 -20.51
C ARG A 156 0.52 4.51 -21.57
N THR A 157 0.23 3.39 -22.23
CA THR A 157 -0.85 3.32 -23.22
C THR A 157 -2.22 3.10 -22.59
N PHE A 158 -2.31 2.72 -21.33
CA PHE A 158 -3.58 2.45 -20.65
C PHE A 158 -4.48 3.69 -20.60
N ALA A 159 -5.78 3.46 -20.62
CA ALA A 159 -6.77 4.54 -20.59
C ALA A 159 -6.66 5.36 -19.29
N ARG A 160 -6.49 4.69 -18.16
CA ARG A 160 -6.31 5.35 -16.85
C ARG A 160 -5.29 4.64 -15.97
N MET A 161 -4.56 5.45 -15.22
CA MET A 161 -3.70 5.03 -14.10
C MET A 161 -4.31 5.59 -12.83
N ILE A 162 -4.58 4.72 -11.87
CA ILE A 162 -5.21 5.09 -10.59
C ILE A 162 -4.15 5.03 -9.50
N VAL A 163 -4.08 6.04 -8.67
CA VAL A 163 -3.17 6.14 -7.53
C VAL A 163 -3.93 6.54 -6.27
N ALA A 164 -3.38 6.23 -5.10
CA ALA A 164 -3.99 6.58 -3.83
C ALA A 164 -3.71 8.03 -3.39
N THR A 165 -2.62 8.64 -3.87
CA THR A 165 -2.07 9.90 -3.36
C THR A 165 -1.48 10.76 -4.47
N ASP A 166 -1.38 12.08 -4.23
CA ASP A 166 -0.64 12.97 -5.14
C ASP A 166 0.85 12.62 -5.16
N TYR A 167 1.41 12.14 -4.04
CA TYR A 167 2.77 11.63 -4.03
C TYR A 167 2.98 10.55 -5.11
N MET A 168 2.09 9.57 -5.20
CA MET A 168 2.15 8.51 -6.22
C MET A 168 1.88 9.06 -7.63
N ARG A 169 1.00 10.06 -7.75
CA ARG A 169 0.77 10.77 -9.02
C ARG A 169 2.06 11.44 -9.50
N GLN A 170 2.79 12.14 -8.63
CA GLN A 170 4.08 12.77 -8.97
C GLN A 170 5.13 11.73 -9.39
N GLU A 171 5.13 10.55 -8.76
CA GLU A 171 6.01 9.45 -9.18
C GLU A 171 5.69 8.95 -10.59
N LEU A 172 4.42 8.83 -10.96
CA LEU A 172 4.01 8.47 -12.33
C LEU A 172 4.39 9.57 -13.34
N LEU A 173 4.12 10.84 -13.03
CA LEU A 173 4.51 11.98 -13.86
C LEU A 173 6.03 12.01 -14.11
N ARG A 174 6.81 11.81 -13.05
CA ARG A 174 8.28 11.74 -13.11
C ARG A 174 8.76 10.60 -14.01
N ASN A 175 7.99 9.52 -14.11
CA ASN A 175 8.24 8.40 -14.99
C ASN A 175 7.56 8.56 -16.37
N GLY A 176 7.09 9.75 -16.72
CA GLY A 176 6.60 10.13 -18.05
C GLY A 176 5.20 9.60 -18.40
N PHE A 177 4.35 9.35 -17.40
CA PHE A 177 2.93 9.09 -17.62
C PHE A 177 2.20 10.41 -17.89
N ASP A 178 1.18 10.39 -18.74
CA ASP A 178 0.36 11.55 -19.07
C ASP A 178 -0.52 11.96 -17.88
N ALA A 179 -0.42 13.22 -17.44
CA ALA A 179 -1.20 13.76 -16.32
C ALA A 179 -2.72 13.60 -16.51
N ARG A 180 -3.20 13.65 -17.76
CA ARG A 180 -4.62 13.51 -18.11
C ARG A 180 -5.16 12.09 -17.93
N ARG A 181 -4.24 11.11 -17.83
CA ARG A 181 -4.57 9.69 -17.63
C ARG A 181 -4.38 9.23 -16.20
N ILE A 182 -4.00 10.12 -15.26
CA ILE A 182 -3.79 9.76 -13.87
C ILE A 182 -4.93 10.32 -13.02
N GLU A 183 -5.62 9.44 -12.29
CA GLU A 183 -6.69 9.80 -11.36
C GLU A 183 -6.31 9.37 -9.92
N ILE A 184 -6.73 10.18 -8.94
CA ILE A 184 -6.47 9.89 -7.52
C ILE A 184 -7.76 9.34 -6.92
N HIS A 185 -7.74 8.05 -6.58
CA HIS A 185 -8.81 7.38 -5.86
C HIS A 185 -8.19 6.60 -4.69
N ALA A 186 -8.33 7.14 -3.48
CA ALA A 186 -7.73 6.56 -2.29
C ALA A 186 -8.54 5.35 -1.79
N PRO A 187 -7.98 4.13 -1.79
CA PRO A 187 -8.69 2.92 -1.40
C PRO A 187 -8.71 2.78 0.13
N VAL A 188 -9.55 3.52 0.80
CA VAL A 188 -9.75 3.32 2.24
C VAL A 188 -10.81 2.25 2.45
N PRO A 189 -10.47 1.12 3.08
CA PRO A 189 -11.42 0.05 3.31
C PRO A 189 -12.64 0.55 4.08
N ARG A 190 -13.83 0.04 3.71
CA ARG A 190 -15.03 0.22 4.53
C ARG A 190 -14.75 -0.37 5.92
N GLY A 191 -14.85 0.42 6.97
CA GLY A 191 -14.93 -0.08 8.32
C GLY A 191 -16.38 -0.02 8.73
N GLU A 192 -16.84 -0.96 9.52
CA GLU A 192 -18.04 -0.71 10.28
C GLU A 192 -17.78 0.58 11.04
N ASP A 193 -18.64 1.58 10.85
CA ASP A 193 -18.75 2.71 11.76
C ASP A 193 -19.24 2.11 13.08
N SER A 194 -18.33 1.47 13.78
CA SER A 194 -18.54 1.07 15.14
C SER A 194 -18.94 2.36 15.86
N ALA A 195 -20.23 2.48 16.16
CA ALA A 195 -20.80 3.55 16.97
C ALA A 195 -20.24 3.55 18.40
N THR A 196 -19.37 2.59 18.71
CA THR A 196 -18.56 2.62 19.91
C THR A 196 -17.69 3.86 19.85
N ALA A 197 -17.96 4.76 20.77
CA ALA A 197 -17.19 5.97 21.04
C ALA A 197 -15.70 5.63 20.88
N ALA A 198 -14.95 6.53 20.24
CA ALA A 198 -13.51 6.41 20.13
C ALA A 198 -12.95 5.99 21.49
N SER A 199 -12.55 4.73 21.61
CA SER A 199 -12.04 4.19 22.85
C SER A 199 -10.58 4.59 22.94
N PHE A 200 -10.34 5.81 23.36
CA PHE A 200 -9.02 6.25 23.74
C PHE A 200 -8.77 5.75 25.17
N SER A 201 -7.82 4.87 25.31
CA SER A 201 -7.42 4.36 26.64
C SER A 201 -6.43 5.29 27.32
N ASP A 202 -6.58 5.50 28.61
CA ASP A 202 -5.58 6.23 29.43
C ASP A 202 -4.34 5.37 29.73
N ARG A 203 -4.34 4.09 29.35
CA ARG A 203 -3.13 3.25 29.36
C ARG A 203 -2.11 3.84 28.40
N ASN A 204 -0.86 3.82 28.79
CA ASN A 204 0.23 4.27 27.92
C ASN A 204 0.60 3.16 26.91
N LEU A 205 -0.39 2.70 26.14
CA LEU A 205 -0.24 1.62 25.16
C LEU A 205 -0.05 2.22 23.75
N ILE A 206 1.09 1.88 23.16
CA ILE A 206 1.48 2.25 21.80
C ILE A 206 1.27 1.05 20.88
N ILE A 207 0.67 1.25 19.71
CA ILE A 207 0.50 0.20 18.70
C ILE A 207 1.29 0.53 17.45
N TYR A 208 2.07 -0.46 17.00
CA TYR A 208 2.58 -0.56 15.65
C TYR A 208 1.89 -1.73 14.93
N SER A 209 1.40 -1.48 13.71
CA SER A 209 0.89 -2.54 12.82
C SER A 209 1.57 -2.46 11.46
N GLY A 210 2.08 -3.59 10.98
CA GLY A 210 2.70 -3.67 9.66
C GLY A 210 3.80 -4.71 9.54
N GLN A 211 4.29 -4.92 8.33
CA GLN A 211 5.41 -5.85 8.11
C GLN A 211 6.66 -5.42 8.88
N VAL A 212 7.34 -6.36 9.53
CA VAL A 212 8.62 -6.11 10.19
C VAL A 212 9.76 -6.34 9.20
N ILE A 213 9.85 -5.43 8.24
CA ILE A 213 10.90 -5.39 7.21
C ILE A 213 11.69 -4.08 7.33
N ARG A 214 12.90 -4.07 6.78
CA ARG A 214 13.82 -2.93 6.93
C ARG A 214 13.23 -1.58 6.49
N GLY A 215 12.41 -1.58 5.43
CA GLY A 215 11.76 -0.37 4.90
C GLY A 215 10.68 0.20 5.80
N LYS A 216 10.09 -0.62 6.68
CA LYS A 216 9.06 -0.19 7.63
C LYS A 216 9.65 0.42 8.92
N GLY A 217 10.98 0.40 9.09
CA GLY A 217 11.69 1.18 10.09
C GLY A 217 11.44 0.82 11.55
N VAL A 218 11.04 -0.41 11.86
CA VAL A 218 10.81 -0.87 13.25
C VAL A 218 12.08 -0.73 14.09
N ASP A 219 13.24 -0.92 13.50
CA ASP A 219 14.53 -0.68 14.17
C ASP A 219 14.76 0.79 14.54
N VAL A 220 14.30 1.73 13.70
CA VAL A 220 14.35 3.18 14.01
C VAL A 220 13.27 3.56 15.03
N LEU A 221 12.08 2.92 14.95
CA LEU A 221 11.06 3.05 15.99
C LEU A 221 11.62 2.66 17.37
N LEU A 222 12.26 1.50 17.49
CA LEU A 222 12.87 1.06 18.75
C LEU A 222 13.90 2.06 19.28
N GLN A 223 14.73 2.62 18.39
CA GLN A 223 15.70 3.66 18.77
C GLN A 223 15.01 4.96 19.23
N SER A 224 13.85 5.30 18.65
CA SER A 224 13.03 6.43 19.10
C SER A 224 12.38 6.14 20.46
N LEU A 225 11.79 4.95 20.62
CA LEU A 225 11.14 4.52 21.87
C LEU A 225 12.14 4.46 23.06
N ALA A 226 13.41 4.17 22.79
CA ALA A 226 14.46 4.22 23.83
C ALA A 226 14.71 5.64 24.37
N LEU A 227 14.28 6.69 23.67
CA LEU A 227 14.37 8.08 24.07
C LEU A 227 13.09 8.59 24.77
N VAL A 228 12.01 7.80 24.77
CA VAL A 228 10.75 8.14 25.43
C VAL A 228 10.93 8.09 26.94
N ARG A 229 10.49 9.15 27.64
CA ARG A 229 10.66 9.34 29.09
C ARG A 229 9.47 8.82 29.88
N GLN A 230 8.28 8.88 29.31
CA GLN A 230 7.07 8.39 29.97
C GLN A 230 7.07 6.87 30.04
N PRO A 231 6.50 6.26 31.09
CA PRO A 231 6.24 4.82 31.10
C PRO A 231 5.27 4.47 29.99
N PHE A 232 5.58 3.41 29.23
CA PHE A 232 4.74 2.92 28.15
C PHE A 232 4.86 1.42 27.96
N GLU A 233 3.89 0.84 27.31
CA GLU A 233 3.92 -0.47 26.68
C GLU A 233 3.77 -0.29 25.17
N CYS A 234 4.51 -1.07 24.35
CA CYS A 234 4.38 -1.05 22.90
C CYS A 234 4.16 -2.45 22.36
N LEU A 235 3.08 -2.62 21.59
CA LEU A 235 2.77 -3.87 20.89
C LEU A 235 3.09 -3.70 19.40
N ILE A 236 3.93 -4.61 18.90
CA ILE A 236 4.35 -4.65 17.48
C ILE A 236 3.64 -5.81 16.81
N PHE A 237 2.61 -5.51 16.02
CA PHE A 237 1.86 -6.47 15.22
C PHE A 237 2.43 -6.58 13.81
N GLY A 238 2.63 -7.82 13.38
CA GLY A 238 3.18 -8.18 12.08
C GLY A 238 4.46 -8.99 12.16
N ASP A 239 4.89 -9.46 11.01
CA ASP A 239 6.09 -10.30 10.88
C ASP A 239 6.91 -9.88 9.66
N GLY A 240 8.13 -10.41 9.54
CA GLY A 240 9.00 -10.12 8.41
C GLY A 240 10.46 -10.47 8.68
N ASN A 241 11.26 -10.38 7.63
CA ASN A 241 12.66 -10.81 7.66
C ASN A 241 13.59 -9.93 8.51
N HIS A 242 13.09 -8.84 9.09
CA HIS A 242 13.87 -7.96 9.97
C HIS A 242 13.50 -8.13 11.45
N ARG A 243 12.53 -9.00 11.77
CA ARG A 243 12.00 -9.21 13.13
C ARG A 243 13.10 -9.65 14.09
N GLY A 244 13.86 -10.68 13.78
CA GLY A 244 14.91 -11.18 14.67
C GLY A 244 15.97 -10.12 15.02
N TYR A 245 16.32 -9.26 14.05
CA TYR A 245 17.19 -8.10 14.30
C TYR A 245 16.53 -7.09 15.25
N CYS A 246 15.25 -6.78 15.06
CA CYS A 246 14.52 -5.83 15.90
C CYS A 246 14.35 -6.35 17.33
N GLU A 247 14.07 -7.65 17.54
CA GLU A 247 14.01 -8.28 18.87
C GLU A 247 15.36 -8.22 19.59
N MET A 248 16.46 -8.49 18.90
CA MET A 248 17.81 -8.33 19.44
C MET A 248 18.10 -6.87 19.82
N LEU A 249 17.73 -5.93 18.94
CA LEU A 249 17.91 -4.49 19.16
C LEU A 249 17.08 -4.00 20.35
N SER A 250 15.84 -4.47 20.50
CA SER A 250 14.97 -4.16 21.65
C SER A 250 15.63 -4.52 22.96
N ARG A 251 16.18 -5.74 23.06
CA ARG A 251 16.94 -6.17 24.25
C ARG A 251 18.17 -5.29 24.50
N LYS A 252 18.95 -4.99 23.44
CA LYS A 252 20.14 -4.12 23.55
C LYS A 252 19.83 -2.71 24.04
N LEU A 253 18.63 -2.20 23.70
CA LEU A 253 18.17 -0.85 24.09
C LEU A 253 17.45 -0.85 25.45
N GLY A 254 17.37 -1.97 26.18
CA GLY A 254 16.67 -2.08 27.46
C GLY A 254 15.15 -1.94 27.32
N LEU A 255 14.58 -2.35 26.20
CA LEU A 255 13.15 -2.25 25.92
C LEU A 255 12.39 -3.57 26.06
N ALA A 256 13.06 -4.65 26.48
CA ALA A 256 12.47 -6.00 26.48
C ALA A 256 11.17 -6.11 27.28
N ASP A 257 11.07 -5.39 28.41
CA ASP A 257 9.91 -5.40 29.30
C ASP A 257 8.79 -4.45 28.84
N ARG A 258 9.09 -3.55 27.90
CA ARG A 258 8.15 -2.52 27.41
C ARG A 258 7.68 -2.73 25.98
N VAL A 259 8.38 -3.53 25.18
CA VAL A 259 8.08 -3.78 23.77
C VAL A 259 7.89 -5.27 23.52
N ARG A 260 6.70 -5.63 23.05
CA ARG A 260 6.35 -7.02 22.71
C ARG A 260 6.07 -7.18 21.23
N PHE A 261 6.66 -8.20 20.61
CA PHE A 261 6.45 -8.60 19.21
C PHE A 261 5.36 -9.67 19.14
N MET A 262 4.16 -9.26 18.76
CA MET A 262 2.95 -10.10 18.76
C MET A 262 2.88 -11.06 17.55
N GLY A 263 3.68 -10.80 16.50
CA GLY A 263 3.56 -11.53 15.24
C GLY A 263 2.35 -11.10 14.41
N TYR A 264 1.98 -11.95 13.46
CA TYR A 264 0.78 -11.71 12.66
C TYR A 264 -0.48 -11.98 13.48
N VAL A 265 -1.36 -11.00 13.50
CA VAL A 265 -2.69 -11.08 14.12
C VAL A 265 -3.74 -10.76 13.05
N PRO A 266 -4.83 -11.52 12.96
CA PRO A 266 -5.91 -11.24 12.02
C PRO A 266 -6.51 -9.84 12.23
N PRO A 267 -6.96 -9.15 11.15
CA PRO A 267 -7.51 -7.80 11.27
C PRO A 267 -8.65 -7.65 12.28
N ALA A 268 -9.54 -8.63 12.37
CA ALA A 268 -10.65 -8.61 13.32
C ALA A 268 -10.19 -8.62 14.79
N GLU A 269 -9.13 -9.37 15.09
CA GLU A 269 -8.54 -9.41 16.43
C GLU A 269 -7.71 -8.14 16.72
N LEU A 270 -7.02 -7.59 15.71
CA LEU A 270 -6.25 -6.36 15.86
C LEU A 270 -7.11 -5.17 16.27
N GLN A 271 -8.38 -5.14 15.89
CA GLN A 271 -9.32 -4.07 16.27
C GLN A 271 -9.51 -3.97 17.79
N THR A 272 -9.47 -5.10 18.52
CA THR A 272 -9.60 -5.09 19.99
C THR A 272 -8.43 -4.39 20.66
N PHE A 273 -7.22 -4.53 20.09
CA PHE A 273 -6.02 -3.86 20.61
C PHE A 273 -6.04 -2.35 20.31
N TYR A 274 -6.59 -1.92 19.17
CA TYR A 274 -6.77 -0.49 18.91
C TYR A 274 -7.71 0.15 19.93
N ALA A 275 -8.73 -0.56 20.40
CA ALA A 275 -9.66 -0.08 21.41
C ALA A 275 -8.97 0.26 22.74
N ASP A 276 -7.92 -0.48 23.11
CA ASP A 276 -7.16 -0.30 24.35
C ASP A 276 -5.95 0.65 24.21
N ALA A 277 -5.68 1.13 23.03
CA ALA A 277 -4.47 1.92 22.75
C ALA A 277 -4.63 3.40 23.10
N SER A 278 -3.50 4.07 23.34
CA SER A 278 -3.40 5.53 23.51
C SER A 278 -2.95 6.25 22.22
N LEU A 279 -2.15 5.58 21.40
CA LEU A 279 -1.69 6.10 20.11
C LEU A 279 -1.18 4.98 19.21
N ALA A 280 -1.13 5.27 17.92
CA ALA A 280 -0.50 4.41 16.94
C ALA A 280 0.75 5.07 16.34
N VAL A 281 1.71 4.26 15.91
CA VAL A 281 2.95 4.72 15.32
C VAL A 281 3.18 4.13 13.93
N VAL A 282 3.67 4.97 12.99
CA VAL A 282 4.04 4.55 11.63
C VAL A 282 5.47 4.99 11.36
N SER A 283 6.40 4.05 11.48
CA SER A 283 7.84 4.33 11.40
C SER A 283 8.45 4.09 10.02
N SER A 284 7.62 4.02 8.97
CA SER A 284 8.08 3.72 7.62
C SER A 284 9.17 4.67 7.14
N LEU A 285 10.26 4.09 6.65
CA LEU A 285 11.39 4.80 6.06
C LEU A 285 11.34 4.83 4.54
N TRP A 286 10.73 3.83 3.94
CA TRP A 286 10.42 3.90 2.53
C TRP A 286 9.24 4.85 2.31
N PRO A 287 9.17 5.55 1.18
CA PRO A 287 8.03 6.41 0.92
C PRO A 287 6.77 5.56 0.74
N GLU A 288 5.85 5.66 1.67
CA GLU A 288 4.59 4.93 1.59
C GLU A 288 3.76 5.40 0.39
N PRO A 289 3.19 4.48 -0.40
CA PRO A 289 2.21 4.87 -1.41
C PRO A 289 0.98 5.57 -0.80
N PHE A 290 0.50 5.06 0.35
CA PHE A 290 -0.62 5.61 1.08
C PHE A 290 -0.45 5.52 2.61
N GLY A 291 0.00 4.36 3.12
CA GLY A 291 0.19 4.17 4.56
C GLY A 291 -1.11 3.84 5.31
N ALA A 292 -1.94 2.96 4.74
CA ALA A 292 -3.29 2.63 5.22
C ALA A 292 -3.38 2.23 6.70
N VAL A 293 -2.30 1.69 7.29
CA VAL A 293 -2.27 1.30 8.72
C VAL A 293 -2.50 2.48 9.67
N GLY A 294 -2.04 3.69 9.28
CA GLY A 294 -2.32 4.89 10.07
C GLY A 294 -3.79 5.33 9.98
N LEU A 295 -4.41 5.13 8.83
CA LEU A 295 -5.84 5.41 8.63
C LEU A 295 -6.71 4.40 9.39
N GLU A 296 -6.27 3.14 9.50
CA GLU A 296 -6.93 2.15 10.37
C GLU A 296 -6.92 2.60 11.84
N ALA A 297 -5.77 3.07 12.33
CA ALA A 297 -5.68 3.61 13.70
C ALA A 297 -6.58 4.84 13.91
N MET A 298 -6.61 5.76 12.93
CA MET A 298 -7.49 6.94 12.99
C MET A 298 -8.98 6.58 13.02
N ARG A 299 -9.38 5.49 12.37
CA ARG A 299 -10.76 4.99 12.43
C ARG A 299 -11.17 4.68 13.86
N HIS A 300 -10.25 4.16 14.67
CA HIS A 300 -10.45 3.90 16.09
C HIS A 300 -10.28 5.16 16.97
N GLY A 301 -10.12 6.34 16.36
CA GLY A 301 -9.94 7.59 17.10
C GLY A 301 -8.58 7.72 17.76
N LEU A 302 -7.57 6.97 17.30
CA LEU A 302 -6.21 7.08 17.82
C LEU A 302 -5.43 8.18 17.11
N PRO A 303 -4.70 9.03 17.85
CA PRO A 303 -3.72 9.90 17.27
C PRO A 303 -2.56 9.08 16.71
N VAL A 304 -2.00 9.52 15.58
CA VAL A 304 -0.88 8.85 14.90
C VAL A 304 0.38 9.68 15.01
N VAL A 305 1.51 9.03 15.33
CA VAL A 305 2.84 9.63 15.18
C VAL A 305 3.55 8.89 14.04
N ALA A 306 3.96 9.61 13.00
CA ALA A 306 4.61 9.01 11.85
C ALA A 306 5.78 9.84 11.32
N PHE A 307 6.75 9.17 10.67
CA PHE A 307 7.73 9.87 9.84
C PHE A 307 7.09 10.39 8.55
N ALA A 308 7.53 11.57 8.09
CA ALA A 308 7.14 12.17 6.83
C ALA A 308 7.71 11.35 5.65
N ALA A 309 6.98 10.33 5.20
CA ALA A 309 7.42 9.37 4.19
C ALA A 309 6.34 9.12 3.12
N GLY A 310 6.48 9.75 1.97
CA GLY A 310 5.59 9.56 0.82
C GLY A 310 4.16 10.05 1.07
N GLY A 311 3.17 9.22 0.77
CA GLY A 311 1.74 9.56 0.86
C GLY A 311 1.21 9.75 2.28
N ILE A 312 1.98 9.47 3.33
CA ILE A 312 1.58 9.75 4.72
C ILE A 312 1.26 11.25 4.90
N ASN A 313 2.02 12.12 4.24
CA ASN A 313 1.87 13.57 4.33
C ASN A 313 0.50 14.10 3.86
N GLU A 314 -0.28 13.29 3.16
CA GLU A 314 -1.57 13.72 2.59
C GLU A 314 -2.75 13.52 3.53
N TRP A 315 -2.59 12.69 4.54
CA TRP A 315 -3.63 12.40 5.50
C TRP A 315 -3.23 12.69 6.95
N LEU A 316 -1.93 12.66 7.27
CA LEU A 316 -1.43 13.04 8.59
C LEU A 316 -0.97 14.50 8.57
N LEU A 317 -1.76 15.35 9.22
CA LEU A 317 -1.54 16.79 9.31
C LEU A 317 -0.96 17.12 10.68
N ASP A 318 0.29 17.61 10.71
CA ASP A 318 1.03 17.83 11.95
C ASP A 318 0.27 18.74 12.93
N GLY A 319 0.07 18.26 14.17
CA GLY A 319 -0.66 18.95 15.22
C GLY A 319 -2.17 19.06 15.03
N GLN A 320 -2.74 18.51 13.95
CA GLN A 320 -4.20 18.56 13.69
C GLN A 320 -4.89 17.23 13.97
N ASN A 321 -4.37 16.12 13.45
CA ASN A 321 -4.92 14.78 13.62
C ASN A 321 -3.88 13.74 14.06
N GLY A 322 -2.72 14.21 14.47
CA GLY A 322 -1.57 13.45 14.92
C GLY A 322 -0.29 14.26 14.76
N PHE A 323 0.85 13.62 14.72
CA PHE A 323 2.14 14.27 14.54
C PHE A 323 2.93 13.67 13.38
N LEU A 324 3.28 14.55 12.44
CA LEU A 324 4.14 14.23 11.31
C LEU A 324 5.58 14.69 11.64
N VAL A 325 6.47 13.72 11.78
CA VAL A 325 7.85 13.94 12.22
C VAL A 325 8.78 13.95 11.01
N PRO A 326 9.77 14.85 10.95
CA PRO A 326 10.79 14.82 9.91
C PRO A 326 11.42 13.42 9.77
N TRP A 327 11.68 13.02 8.54
CA TRP A 327 12.17 11.69 8.21
C TRP A 327 13.41 11.30 9.02
N MET A 328 13.35 10.18 9.73
CA MET A 328 14.37 9.62 10.62
C MET A 328 14.76 10.50 11.84
N ASP A 329 14.04 11.54 12.16
CA ASP A 329 14.30 12.32 13.38
C ASP A 329 13.73 11.58 14.60
N ARG A 330 14.56 10.74 15.20
CA ARG A 330 14.23 9.92 16.36
C ARG A 330 13.92 10.73 17.62
N GLY A 331 14.61 11.86 17.80
CA GLY A 331 14.40 12.73 18.96
C GLY A 331 13.04 13.40 18.92
N GLN A 332 12.66 13.98 17.78
CA GLN A 332 11.33 14.54 17.61
C GLN A 332 10.25 13.47 17.70
N PHE A 333 10.48 12.27 17.12
CA PHE A 333 9.52 11.16 17.23
C PHE A 333 9.25 10.81 18.69
N ALA A 334 10.28 10.63 19.50
CA ALA A 334 10.16 10.37 20.93
C ALA A 334 9.43 11.51 21.66
N ALA A 335 9.77 12.76 21.38
CA ALA A 335 9.12 13.91 22.00
C ALA A 335 7.61 14.01 21.67
N ARG A 336 7.22 13.64 20.44
CA ARG A 336 5.79 13.59 20.05
C ARG A 336 5.05 12.44 20.74
N VAL A 337 5.69 11.28 20.90
CA VAL A 337 5.16 10.16 21.67
C VAL A 337 5.01 10.58 23.15
N ASP A 338 6.04 11.12 23.78
CA ASP A 338 5.98 11.61 25.18
C ASP A 338 4.82 12.59 25.38
N ARG A 339 4.63 13.54 24.44
CA ARG A 339 3.56 14.53 24.51
C ARG A 339 2.18 13.88 24.56
N LEU A 340 1.92 12.86 23.70
CA LEU A 340 0.63 12.14 23.67
C LEU A 340 0.43 11.24 24.90
N LEU A 341 1.51 10.68 25.44
CA LEU A 341 1.43 9.87 26.65
C LEU A 341 1.14 10.73 27.89
N THR A 342 1.61 11.99 27.90
CA THR A 342 1.43 12.93 29.01
C THR A 342 0.09 13.66 28.91
N ASP A 343 -0.24 14.19 27.73
CA ASP A 343 -1.44 14.98 27.48
C ASP A 343 -2.54 14.13 26.81
N LYS A 344 -3.32 13.47 27.67
CA LYS A 344 -4.42 12.60 27.21
C LYS A 344 -5.54 13.35 26.52
N MET A 345 -5.79 14.60 26.93
CA MET A 345 -6.80 15.45 26.28
C MET A 345 -6.42 15.77 24.85
N LEU A 346 -5.17 16.17 24.61
CA LEU A 346 -4.64 16.36 23.26
C LEU A 346 -4.74 15.09 22.42
N GLY A 347 -4.39 13.93 23.00
CA GLY A 347 -4.49 12.64 22.31
C GLY A 347 -5.92 12.35 21.82
N ARG A 348 -6.92 12.54 22.69
CA ARG A 348 -8.35 12.39 22.35
C ARG A 348 -8.78 13.36 21.25
N GLU A 349 -8.38 14.63 21.37
CA GLU A 349 -8.71 15.66 20.39
C GLU A 349 -8.14 15.35 19.00
N LEU A 350 -6.86 15.02 18.91
CA LEU A 350 -6.20 14.67 17.65
C LEU A 350 -6.80 13.39 17.03
N GLY A 351 -7.06 12.39 17.84
CA GLY A 351 -7.71 11.15 17.40
C GLY A 351 -9.12 11.38 16.85
N ALA A 352 -9.93 12.20 17.53
CA ALA A 352 -11.28 12.56 17.09
C ALA A 352 -11.24 13.31 15.74
N ARG A 353 -10.30 14.26 15.57
CA ARG A 353 -10.07 14.97 14.30
C ARG A 353 -9.60 14.03 13.19
N GLY A 354 -8.75 13.04 13.51
CA GLY A 354 -8.33 12.00 12.55
C GLY A 354 -9.53 11.18 12.07
N ARG A 355 -10.40 10.74 12.97
CA ARG A 355 -11.62 10.01 12.64
C ARG A 355 -12.57 10.86 11.78
N GLN A 356 -12.71 12.16 12.08
CA GLN A 356 -13.53 13.07 11.28
C GLN A 356 -12.96 13.23 9.87
N LEU A 357 -11.65 13.45 9.73
CA LEU A 357 -10.98 13.56 8.45
C LEU A 357 -11.23 12.32 7.57
N LEU A 358 -11.23 11.11 8.15
CA LEU A 358 -11.52 9.88 7.40
C LEU A 358 -12.95 9.89 6.82
N ARG A 359 -13.94 10.28 7.62
CA ARG A 359 -15.33 10.35 7.18
C ARG A 359 -15.53 11.38 6.06
N ASP A 360 -14.87 12.53 6.17
CA ASP A 360 -15.05 13.64 5.23
C ASP A 360 -14.27 13.45 3.93
N LYS A 361 -13.01 13.00 4.05
CA LYS A 361 -12.08 12.94 2.91
C LYS A 361 -12.08 11.61 2.20
N PHE A 362 -12.28 10.50 2.92
CA PHE A 362 -12.08 9.15 2.43
C PHE A 362 -13.28 8.20 2.60
N PRO A 363 -14.53 8.62 2.34
CA PRO A 363 -15.66 7.70 2.39
C PRO A 363 -15.51 6.61 1.30
N PHE A 364 -15.71 5.36 1.68
CA PHE A 364 -15.55 4.22 0.76
C PHE A 364 -16.51 4.31 -0.45
N ASP A 365 -17.72 4.78 -0.22
CA ASP A 365 -18.70 4.96 -1.31
C ASP A 365 -18.24 5.98 -2.35
N ARG A 366 -17.56 7.06 -1.93
CA ARG A 366 -16.95 8.02 -2.87
C ARG A 366 -15.84 7.38 -3.70
N TYR A 367 -15.03 6.50 -3.09
CA TYR A 367 -14.01 5.74 -3.81
C TYR A 367 -14.64 4.86 -4.90
N ILE A 368 -15.68 4.09 -4.55
CA ILE A 368 -16.35 3.20 -5.51
C ILE A 368 -17.09 4.00 -6.60
N SER A 369 -17.86 5.03 -6.24
CA SER A 369 -18.55 5.88 -7.23
C SER A 369 -17.57 6.57 -8.19
N GLY A 370 -16.43 7.02 -7.69
CA GLY A 370 -15.37 7.57 -8.53
C GLY A 370 -14.80 6.54 -9.52
N LEU A 371 -14.68 5.28 -9.11
CA LEU A 371 -14.28 4.20 -10.02
C LEU A 371 -15.36 3.93 -11.09
N GLU A 372 -16.64 3.85 -10.69
CA GLU A 372 -17.76 3.64 -11.62
C GLU A 372 -17.81 4.75 -12.68
N GLU A 373 -17.73 6.02 -12.27
CA GLU A 373 -17.69 7.16 -13.16
C GLU A 373 -16.48 7.09 -14.12
N MET A 374 -15.33 6.71 -13.61
CA MET A 374 -14.11 6.56 -14.42
C MET A 374 -14.28 5.42 -15.44
N PHE A 375 -14.82 4.25 -15.03
CA PHE A 375 -15.07 3.13 -15.93
C PHE A 375 -16.09 3.52 -17.01
N ALA A 376 -17.20 4.15 -16.66
CA ALA A 376 -18.20 4.65 -17.62
C ALA A 376 -17.57 5.61 -18.63
N ARG A 377 -16.68 6.53 -18.20
CA ARG A 377 -15.99 7.44 -19.13
C ARG A 377 -15.07 6.73 -20.11
N ILE A 378 -14.31 5.70 -19.66
CA ILE A 378 -13.36 5.01 -20.55
C ILE A 378 -14.05 4.01 -21.47
N SER A 379 -15.14 3.34 -21.04
CA SER A 379 -15.90 2.40 -21.87
C SER A 379 -16.66 3.10 -23.01
N ASN A 380 -17.09 4.34 -22.79
CA ASN A 380 -17.78 5.14 -23.82
C ASN A 380 -16.83 5.88 -24.78
N GLN A 381 -15.52 5.82 -24.58
CA GLN A 381 -14.55 6.41 -25.52
C GLN A 381 -14.22 5.40 -26.63
N PRO A 382 -14.40 5.74 -27.93
CA PRO A 382 -13.99 4.86 -29.01
C PRO A 382 -12.49 4.56 -28.89
N ALA A 383 -12.11 3.30 -29.02
CA ALA A 383 -10.72 2.85 -28.96
C ALA A 383 -9.88 3.65 -29.96
N LYS A 384 -9.10 4.59 -29.50
CA LYS A 384 -8.06 5.22 -30.33
C LYS A 384 -6.93 4.23 -30.50
N CYS A 385 -6.94 3.53 -31.63
CA CYS A 385 -5.82 2.75 -32.10
C CYS A 385 -4.67 3.72 -32.47
N GLU A 386 -3.89 4.19 -31.49
CA GLU A 386 -2.60 4.79 -31.75
C GLU A 386 -1.61 3.66 -32.05
N THR A 387 -1.37 3.42 -33.32
CA THR A 387 -0.27 2.61 -33.85
C THR A 387 1.06 3.22 -33.39
N ALA A 388 1.53 2.84 -32.23
CA ALA A 388 2.84 3.22 -31.69
C ALA A 388 3.58 1.98 -31.16
N LEU A 389 3.90 1.06 -32.06
CA LEU A 389 4.92 0.02 -31.86
C LEU A 389 5.67 -0.21 -33.18
N ALA A 390 6.34 0.83 -33.67
CA ALA A 390 7.40 0.69 -34.66
C ALA A 390 8.62 1.42 -34.11
N GLY A 391 9.67 0.68 -33.75
CA GLY A 391 10.97 1.22 -33.31
C GLY A 391 11.60 0.35 -32.24
#